data_7b15e355951a041a97d732886a0bf90f
#
_entry.id   7b15e355951a041a97d732886a0bf90f
#
_cell.length_a   1.000
_cell.length_b   1.000
_cell.length_c   1.000
_cell.angle_alpha   90.00
_cell.angle_beta   90.00
_cell.angle_gamma   90.00
#
_symmetry.space_group_name_H-M   'P 1'
#
loop_
_entity.id
_entity.type
_entity.pdbx_description
1 polymer ?
#
loop_
_entity_poly.entity_id
_entity_poly.type
_entity_poly.pdbx_seq_one_letter_code
_entity_poly.pdbx_strand_id
1 'polypeptide(L)'
;MIALGQYCRDWALVALAGACFIDLAVFGQWGRAMVTLALVLNAVPINAKGGLLLGILAYRHPEIEKVISPLLDMMQTIPIFSYLMPILFMFGFGPISALVATIIYATPPMAWIFAIALKAAASEIRALAG
;
A
#
# COMPACT_ATOMS: atom_id res chain seq x y z
N MET A 1 5.87 30.54 6.88
CA MET A 1 5.11 29.68 7.81
C MET A 1 5.00 28.24 7.31
N ILE A 2 4.40 28.01 6.12
CA ILE A 2 4.24 26.65 5.55
C ILE A 2 5.59 26.02 5.25
N ALA A 3 6.52 26.74 4.65
CA ALA A 3 7.87 26.24 4.34
C ALA A 3 8.66 25.86 5.61
N LEU A 4 8.54 26.64 6.67
CA LEU A 4 9.17 26.35 7.97
C LEU A 4 8.56 25.10 8.60
N GLY A 5 7.25 24.94 8.52
CA GLY A 5 6.58 23.75 9.02
C GLY A 5 7.01 22.48 8.30
N GLN A 6 7.14 22.55 6.97
CA GLN A 6 7.65 21.43 6.16
C GLN A 6 9.12 21.12 6.49
N TYR A 7 9.93 22.15 6.64
CA TYR A 7 11.34 21.98 6.97
C TYR A 7 11.53 21.33 8.35
N CYS A 8 10.78 21.77 9.36
CA CYS A 8 10.81 21.14 10.68
C CYS A 8 10.30 19.70 10.66
N ARG A 9 9.27 19.43 9.84
CA ARG A 9 8.74 18.09 9.67
C ARG A 9 9.77 17.16 9.00
N ASP A 10 10.48 17.64 8.00
CA ASP A 10 11.52 16.87 7.32
C ASP A 10 12.69 16.55 8.25
N TRP A 11 13.09 17.50 9.10
CA TRP A 11 14.10 17.26 10.13
C TRP A 11 13.65 16.21 11.15
N ALA A 12 12.40 16.28 11.58
CA ALA A 12 11.84 15.30 12.50
C ALA A 12 11.82 13.90 11.88
N LEU A 13 11.46 13.80 10.60
CA LEU A 13 11.48 12.52 9.85
C LEU A 13 12.89 11.97 9.70
N VAL A 14 13.87 12.82 9.40
CA VAL A 14 15.28 12.41 9.30
C VAL A 14 15.79 11.94 10.65
N ALA A 15 15.49 12.65 11.73
CA ALA A 15 15.87 12.24 13.08
C ALA A 15 15.22 10.91 13.48
N LEU A 16 13.95 10.73 13.16
CA LEU A 16 13.23 9.49 13.43
C LEU A 16 13.83 8.31 12.64
N ALA A 17 14.09 8.50 11.35
CA ALA A 17 14.73 7.51 10.50
C ALA A 17 16.11 7.14 11.03
N GLY A 18 16.92 8.14 11.41
CA GLY A 18 18.22 7.92 12.01
C GLY A 18 18.15 7.12 13.31
N ALA A 19 17.20 7.45 14.18
CA ALA A 19 16.97 6.72 15.42
C ALA A 19 16.58 5.25 15.14
N CYS A 20 15.70 5.02 14.18
CA CYS A 20 15.30 3.66 13.78
C CYS A 20 16.48 2.86 13.24
N PHE A 21 17.35 3.47 12.42
CA PHE A 21 18.55 2.80 11.92
C PHE A 21 19.54 2.46 13.04
N ILE A 22 19.71 3.36 13.98
CA ILE A 22 20.58 3.13 15.16
C ILE A 22 20.01 1.98 15.99
N ASP A 23 18.71 1.96 16.25
CA ASP A 23 18.07 0.88 17.00
C ASP A 23 18.26 -0.47 16.31
N LEU A 24 18.10 -0.54 14.98
CA LEU A 24 18.33 -1.76 14.21
C LEU A 24 19.78 -2.24 14.30
N ALA A 25 20.73 -1.32 14.29
CA ALA A 25 22.15 -1.63 14.39
C ALA A 25 22.50 -2.12 15.79
N VAL A 26 21.99 -1.45 16.85
CA VAL A 26 22.27 -1.79 18.26
C VAL A 26 21.69 -3.15 18.64
N PHE A 27 20.45 -3.44 18.19
CA PHE A 27 19.81 -4.72 18.51
C PHE A 27 20.19 -5.88 17.59
N GLY A 28 21.07 -5.65 16.62
CA GLY A 28 21.56 -6.69 15.73
C GLY A 28 20.50 -7.27 14.79
N GLN A 29 19.42 -6.53 14.55
CA GLN A 29 18.30 -6.95 13.70
C GLN A 29 18.46 -6.55 12.23
N TRP A 30 19.67 -6.16 11.85
CA TRP A 30 19.96 -5.67 10.50
C TRP A 30 19.55 -6.67 9.42
N GLY A 31 19.85 -7.95 9.63
CA GLY A 31 19.46 -9.01 8.68
C GLY A 31 17.96 -9.12 8.48
N ARG A 32 17.19 -9.06 9.55
CA ARG A 32 15.72 -9.09 9.49
C ARG A 32 15.16 -7.84 8.81
N ALA A 33 15.75 -6.68 9.09
CA ALA A 33 15.37 -5.43 8.45
C ALA A 33 15.60 -5.47 6.94
N MET A 34 16.71 -6.06 6.50
CA MET A 34 17.01 -6.21 5.06
C MET A 34 16.04 -7.16 4.37
N VAL A 35 15.65 -8.26 5.03
CA VAL A 35 14.62 -9.16 4.50
C VAL A 35 13.29 -8.43 4.34
N THR A 36 12.86 -7.67 5.36
CA THR A 36 11.64 -6.89 5.30
C THR A 36 11.69 -5.84 4.18
N LEU A 37 12.81 -5.16 4.04
CA LEU A 37 13.01 -4.18 2.97
C LEU A 37 12.89 -4.83 1.60
N ALA A 38 13.52 -5.99 1.41
CA ALA A 38 13.43 -6.74 0.16
C ALA A 38 11.98 -7.16 -0.14
N LEU A 39 11.24 -7.62 0.86
CA LEU A 39 9.83 -7.97 0.72
C LEU A 39 8.98 -6.77 0.31
N VAL A 40 9.19 -5.61 0.95
CA VAL A 40 8.47 -4.38 0.61
C VAL A 40 8.81 -3.92 -0.81
N LEU A 41 10.09 -3.95 -1.19
CA LEU A 41 10.52 -3.56 -2.53
C LEU A 41 9.91 -4.45 -3.63
N ASN A 42 9.67 -5.71 -3.33
CA ASN A 42 8.97 -6.62 -4.26
C ASN A 42 7.46 -6.43 -4.22
N ALA A 43 6.89 -6.22 -3.04
CA ALA A 43 5.45 -6.07 -2.87
C ALA A 43 4.91 -4.77 -3.48
N VAL A 44 5.63 -3.67 -3.34
CA VAL A 44 5.20 -2.34 -3.81
C VAL A 44 4.90 -2.32 -5.31
N PRO A 45 5.81 -2.75 -6.22
CA PRO A 45 5.50 -2.74 -7.65
C PRO A 45 4.37 -3.69 -8.02
N ILE A 46 4.25 -4.84 -7.35
CA ILE A 46 3.16 -5.79 -7.57
C ILE A 46 1.83 -5.16 -7.16
N ASN A 47 1.78 -4.55 -5.97
CA ASN A 47 0.59 -3.87 -5.48
C ASN A 47 0.22 -2.67 -6.34
N ALA A 48 1.20 -1.89 -6.78
CA ALA A 48 0.99 -0.74 -7.66
C ALA A 48 0.37 -1.17 -8.99
N LYS A 49 0.90 -2.23 -9.61
CA LYS A 49 0.36 -2.76 -10.86
C LYS A 49 -1.04 -3.33 -10.66
N GLY A 50 -1.24 -4.13 -9.62
CA GLY A 50 -2.55 -4.71 -9.30
C GLY A 50 -3.59 -3.66 -8.96
N GLY A 51 -3.23 -2.70 -8.11
CA GLY A 51 -4.10 -1.58 -7.74
C GLY A 51 -4.44 -0.69 -8.92
N LEU A 52 -3.45 -0.38 -9.77
CA LEU A 52 -3.66 0.40 -10.98
C LEU A 52 -4.60 -0.30 -11.95
N LEU A 53 -4.40 -1.61 -12.17
CA LEU A 53 -5.25 -2.41 -13.04
C LEU A 53 -6.70 -2.42 -12.55
N LEU A 54 -6.92 -2.69 -11.27
CA LEU A 54 -8.25 -2.67 -10.66
C LEU A 54 -8.86 -1.27 -10.69
N GLY A 55 -8.06 -0.24 -10.44
CA GLY A 55 -8.50 1.15 -10.50
C GLY A 55 -8.94 1.56 -11.91
N ILE A 56 -8.20 1.16 -12.93
CA ILE A 56 -8.56 1.40 -14.34
C ILE A 56 -9.84 0.66 -14.71
N LEU A 57 -9.96 -0.61 -14.31
CA LEU A 57 -11.17 -1.40 -14.57
C LEU A 57 -12.40 -0.77 -13.91
N ALA A 58 -12.28 -0.35 -12.66
CA ALA A 58 -13.36 0.33 -11.94
C ALA A 58 -13.73 1.66 -12.60
N TYR A 59 -12.75 2.41 -13.08
CA TYR A 59 -12.97 3.69 -13.77
C TYR A 59 -13.67 3.50 -15.12
N ARG A 60 -13.24 2.52 -15.90
CA ARG A 60 -13.78 2.29 -17.26
C ARG A 60 -15.18 1.69 -17.26
N HIS A 61 -15.48 0.82 -16.29
CA HIS A 61 -16.72 0.07 -16.24
C HIS A 61 -17.47 0.36 -14.92
N PRO A 62 -18.47 1.26 -14.95
CA PRO A 62 -19.25 1.56 -13.74
C PRO A 62 -19.93 0.33 -13.13
N GLU A 63 -20.31 -0.64 -13.95
CA GLU A 63 -20.91 -1.89 -13.48
C GLU A 63 -19.94 -2.71 -12.63
N ILE A 64 -18.68 -2.79 -13.07
CA ILE A 64 -17.60 -3.47 -12.34
C ILE A 64 -17.30 -2.69 -11.05
N GLU A 65 -17.30 -1.38 -11.10
CA GLU A 65 -17.09 -0.54 -9.91
C GLU A 65 -18.12 -0.82 -8.83
N LYS A 66 -19.39 -0.99 -9.20
CA LYS A 66 -20.48 -1.30 -8.26
C LYS A 66 -20.27 -2.63 -7.53
N VAL A 67 -19.61 -3.59 -8.18
CA VAL A 67 -19.30 -4.89 -7.59
C VAL A 67 -17.99 -4.85 -6.81
N ILE A 68 -16.96 -4.20 -7.37
CA ILE A 68 -15.62 -4.14 -6.78
C ILE A 68 -15.60 -3.25 -5.54
N SER A 69 -16.26 -2.10 -5.54
CA SER A 69 -16.23 -1.17 -4.40
C SER A 69 -16.71 -1.80 -3.09
N PRO A 70 -17.86 -2.48 -3.03
CA PRO A 70 -18.26 -3.17 -1.80
C PRO A 70 -17.27 -4.27 -1.40
N LEU A 71 -16.74 -4.99 -2.37
CA LEU A 71 -15.76 -6.05 -2.12
C LEU A 71 -14.47 -5.50 -1.50
N LEU A 72 -13.95 -4.40 -2.05
CA LEU A 72 -12.77 -3.74 -1.52
C LEU A 72 -13.01 -3.18 -0.12
N ASP A 73 -14.19 -2.60 0.11
CA ASP A 73 -14.57 -2.07 1.42
C ASP A 73 -14.64 -3.21 2.46
N MET A 74 -15.21 -4.34 2.08
CA MET A 74 -15.25 -5.52 2.95
C MET A 74 -13.84 -6.03 3.26
N MET A 75 -12.97 -6.07 2.27
CA MET A 75 -11.58 -6.50 2.47
C MET A 75 -10.81 -5.58 3.41
N GLN A 76 -11.08 -4.28 3.39
CA GLN A 76 -10.47 -3.33 4.31
C GLN A 76 -11.04 -3.43 5.73
N THR A 77 -12.31 -3.79 5.86
CA THR A 77 -12.98 -3.93 7.15
C THR A 77 -12.54 -5.18 7.91
N ILE A 78 -12.21 -6.25 7.19
CA ILE A 78 -11.79 -7.51 7.80
C ILE A 78 -10.39 -7.32 8.42
N PRO A 79 -10.19 -7.75 9.68
CA PRO A 79 -8.87 -7.66 10.33
C PRO A 79 -7.79 -8.42 9.56
N ILE A 80 -6.58 -7.88 9.55
CA ILE A 80 -5.40 -8.47 8.88
C ILE A 80 -5.19 -9.92 9.28
N PHE A 81 -5.42 -10.26 10.54
CA PHE A 81 -5.24 -11.61 11.05
C PHE A 81 -6.14 -12.64 10.39
N SER A 82 -7.32 -12.22 9.91
CA SER A 82 -8.23 -13.13 9.19
C SER A 82 -7.66 -13.58 7.85
N TYR A 83 -6.86 -12.75 7.20
CA TYR A 83 -6.15 -13.14 5.97
C TYR A 83 -4.87 -13.89 6.28
N LEU A 84 -4.18 -13.47 7.34
CA LEU A 84 -2.86 -14.00 7.67
C LEU A 84 -2.92 -15.48 8.06
N MET A 85 -3.93 -15.88 8.82
CA MET A 85 -4.07 -17.26 9.28
C MET A 85 -4.15 -18.28 8.13
N PRO A 86 -5.08 -18.14 7.18
CA PRO A 86 -5.15 -19.07 6.04
C PRO A 86 -3.86 -19.09 5.22
N ILE A 87 -3.22 -17.94 5.04
CA ILE A 87 -1.96 -17.82 4.28
C ILE A 87 -0.84 -18.58 4.99
N LEU A 88 -0.74 -18.45 6.32
CA LEU A 88 0.23 -19.18 7.11
C LEU A 88 0.01 -20.69 7.04
N PHE A 89 -1.24 -21.13 7.00
CA PHE A 89 -1.55 -22.54 6.86
C PHE A 89 -1.19 -23.08 5.48
N MET A 90 -1.35 -22.29 4.43
CA MET A 90 -1.06 -22.72 3.05
C MET A 90 0.44 -22.66 2.74
N PHE A 91 1.12 -21.63 3.14
CA PHE A 91 2.52 -21.37 2.76
C PHE A 91 3.53 -21.58 3.90
N GLY A 92 3.03 -21.77 5.13
CA GLY A 92 3.89 -21.89 6.30
C GLY A 92 4.43 -20.55 6.79
N PHE A 93 5.27 -20.60 7.81
CA PHE A 93 5.92 -19.40 8.35
C PHE A 93 7.16 -19.07 7.52
N GLY A 94 7.17 -17.91 6.87
CA GLY A 94 8.32 -17.50 6.08
C GLY A 94 8.09 -16.22 5.28
N PRO A 95 9.12 -15.78 4.52
CA PRO A 95 9.07 -14.56 3.72
C PRO A 95 7.96 -14.58 2.65
N ILE A 96 7.68 -15.76 2.08
CA ILE A 96 6.66 -15.92 1.04
C ILE A 96 5.27 -15.63 1.60
N SER A 97 4.97 -16.14 2.80
CA SER A 97 3.69 -15.87 3.47
C SER A 97 3.50 -14.38 3.74
N ALA A 98 4.56 -13.71 4.21
CA ALA A 98 4.54 -12.28 4.47
C ALA A 98 4.32 -11.48 3.17
N LEU A 99 4.96 -11.89 2.08
CA LEU A 99 4.80 -11.24 0.77
C LEU A 99 3.36 -11.38 0.27
N VAL A 100 2.81 -12.58 0.29
CA VAL A 100 1.44 -12.85 -0.16
C VAL A 100 0.42 -12.08 0.70
N ALA A 101 0.57 -12.09 2.01
CA ALA A 101 -0.30 -11.35 2.92
C ALA A 101 -0.24 -9.85 2.66
N THR A 102 0.95 -9.30 2.43
CA THR A 102 1.15 -7.89 2.13
C THR A 102 0.48 -7.51 0.81
N ILE A 103 0.61 -8.34 -0.22
CA ILE A 103 -0.03 -8.11 -1.52
C ILE A 103 -1.54 -8.09 -1.37
N ILE A 104 -2.12 -9.09 -0.72
CA ILE A 104 -3.57 -9.20 -0.53
C ILE A 104 -4.09 -8.02 0.30
N TYR A 105 -3.40 -7.64 1.35
CA TYR A 105 -3.82 -6.57 2.24
C TYR A 105 -3.68 -5.17 1.60
N ALA A 106 -2.60 -4.92 0.87
CA ALA A 106 -2.29 -3.61 0.33
C ALA A 106 -2.98 -3.32 -1.02
N THR A 107 -3.40 -4.34 -1.75
CA THR A 107 -4.06 -4.16 -3.06
C THR A 107 -5.37 -3.38 -2.97
N PRO A 108 -6.32 -3.66 -2.04
CA PRO A 108 -7.58 -2.92 -1.97
C PRO A 108 -7.42 -1.41 -1.77
N PRO A 109 -6.67 -0.90 -0.77
CA PRO A 109 -6.50 0.54 -0.62
C PRO A 109 -5.78 1.18 -1.81
N MET A 110 -4.82 0.50 -2.44
CA MET A 110 -4.15 0.99 -3.65
C MET A 110 -5.12 1.13 -4.82
N ALA A 111 -5.96 0.12 -5.05
CA ALA A 111 -6.98 0.15 -6.09
C ALA A 111 -7.95 1.31 -5.88
N TRP A 112 -8.37 1.55 -4.66
CA TRP A 112 -9.29 2.62 -4.32
C TRP A 112 -8.67 3.99 -4.56
N ILE A 113 -7.43 4.18 -4.12
CA ILE A 113 -6.69 5.44 -4.35
C ILE A 113 -6.52 5.71 -5.83
N PHE A 114 -6.14 4.72 -6.63
CA PHE A 114 -6.01 4.88 -8.08
C PHE A 114 -7.34 5.19 -8.76
N ALA A 115 -8.43 4.56 -8.34
CA ALA A 115 -9.75 4.84 -8.87
C ALA A 115 -10.17 6.30 -8.62
N ILE A 116 -9.95 6.79 -7.40
CA ILE A 116 -10.23 8.19 -7.03
C ILE A 116 -9.33 9.15 -7.83
N ALA A 117 -8.05 8.85 -7.95
CA ALA A 117 -7.10 9.67 -8.68
C ALA A 117 -7.46 9.78 -10.15
N LEU A 118 -7.87 8.67 -10.79
CA LEU A 118 -8.31 8.66 -12.18
C LEU A 118 -9.59 9.48 -12.38
N LYS A 119 -10.54 9.38 -11.47
CA LYS A 119 -11.77 10.19 -11.51
C LYS A 119 -11.47 11.67 -11.36
N ALA A 120 -10.59 12.04 -10.45
CA ALA A 120 -10.17 13.43 -10.25
C ALA A 120 -9.44 13.98 -11.47
N ALA A 121 -8.53 13.22 -12.07
CA ALA A 121 -7.81 13.61 -13.29
C ALA A 121 -8.77 13.80 -14.47
N ALA A 122 -9.72 12.89 -14.65
CA ALA A 122 -10.71 12.99 -15.70
C ALA A 122 -11.60 14.22 -15.53
N SER A 123 -12.00 14.55 -14.29
CA SER A 123 -12.77 15.74 -13.96
C SER A 123 -12.01 17.03 -14.30
N GLU A 124 -10.71 17.10 -13.97
CA GLU A 124 -9.88 18.25 -14.30
C GLU A 124 -9.72 18.43 -15.81
N ILE A 125 -9.50 17.34 -16.55
CA ILE A 125 -9.37 17.37 -18.00
C ILE A 125 -10.66 17.88 -18.65
N ARG A 126 -11.83 17.43 -18.17
CA ARG A 126 -13.12 17.91 -18.65
C ARG A 126 -13.33 19.40 -18.37
N ALA A 127 -12.93 19.87 -17.20
CA ALA A 127 -12.99 21.28 -16.83
C ALA A 127 -12.10 22.14 -17.72
N LEU A 128 -10.90 21.66 -18.09
CA LEU A 128 -9.99 22.35 -18.99
C LEU A 128 -10.48 22.34 -20.45
N ALA A 129 -11.12 21.26 -20.88
CA ALA A 129 -11.65 21.11 -22.23
C ALA A 129 -12.96 21.87 -22.46
N GLY A 130 -13.71 22.12 -21.38
CA GLY A 130 -14.94 22.92 -21.42
C GLY A 130 -14.70 24.38 -21.18
#